data_d9b275de495aa5432d850fe9d0241288
#
_entry.id   d9b275de495aa5432d850fe9d0241288
#
_cell.length_a   1.000
_cell.length_b   1.000
_cell.length_c   1.000
_cell.angle_alpha   90.00
_cell.angle_beta   90.00
_cell.angle_gamma   90.00
#
_symmetry.space_group_name_H-M   'P 1'
#
loop_
_entity.id
_entity.type
_entity.pdbx_description
1 polymer ?
#
loop_
_entity_poly.entity_id
_entity_poly.type
_entity_poly.pdbx_seq_one_letter_code
_entity_poly.pdbx_strand_id
1 'polypeptide(L)'
;MRRATAWLAAVLMLLMPLTAVAEEGQRAPDYLMEGYDEATHDWETNRFFQRMQEKTDIAFEFREYTDAEAWAGRKKAIASGEDLPDVLFKAQLTAAETRDMAAAGILTDLKPYLAEYAPDLWQLLQAHPDYLEAITLPDGSSPVLPSISELPNNDLMWINTAWLKNLHLEMPSTADELTEVLRAFRNGDPNRNGKADEVPLTFIGMWELRFLGHAFGLYDNDYYLHAEDGVVSSGLRTDENRQFLTWLHQLWEEKLLDRQGFSTMDTLRQITDANAAIPYGMILSNSPVTVVPSGAMSQYGVLAPLKWDGKQIYRDLLGPVTRGTFALTKNCQKPERLIAWVNFLYTHEGSLLAQVGQEGDEYFLNEDGTWDWMADLETVANDVLPNSTLADGGVAPGVIELAFQQKYTDTTTTGMIAEMLKSREFTRMPMPLVFLSAEDEKRIAELQSRIAPWAEQQMAAFVTGDTPITDESWTAFTAGLESRGLDEMIGIWQKYVH
;
A
#
# COMPACT_ATOMS: atom_id res chain seq x y z
N MET A 1 -84.28 51.09 -0.59
CA MET A 1 -84.21 51.76 -1.91
C MET A 1 -82.77 52.04 -2.26
N ARG A 2 -82.37 51.62 -3.34
CA ARG A 2 -81.22 51.90 -4.25
C ARG A 2 -80.42 50.67 -4.64
N ARG A 3 -80.64 50.27 -5.85
CA ARG A 3 -79.94 49.27 -6.62
C ARG A 3 -78.51 49.70 -6.89
N ALA A 4 -77.53 48.80 -6.78
CA ALA A 4 -76.21 48.98 -7.36
C ALA A 4 -75.91 47.80 -8.29
N THR A 5 -75.71 48.15 -9.55
CA THR A 5 -75.42 47.29 -10.71
C THR A 5 -74.02 46.73 -10.65
N ALA A 6 -73.92 45.39 -10.90
CA ALA A 6 -72.64 44.69 -11.09
C ALA A 6 -72.11 44.92 -12.50
N TRP A 7 -70.79 45.19 -12.59
CA TRP A 7 -70.04 45.13 -13.83
C TRP A 7 -69.21 43.84 -13.83
N LEU A 8 -69.52 42.95 -14.82
CA LEU A 8 -68.68 41.83 -15.16
C LEU A 8 -67.49 42.29 -16.01
N ALA A 9 -66.28 42.20 -15.53
CA ALA A 9 -65.07 42.28 -16.33
C ALA A 9 -64.62 40.87 -16.72
N ALA A 10 -64.75 40.50 -17.97
CA ALA A 10 -64.19 39.26 -18.52
C ALA A 10 -62.67 39.43 -18.66
N VAL A 11 -61.88 38.68 -17.87
CA VAL A 11 -60.44 38.54 -18.09
C VAL A 11 -60.22 37.39 -19.06
N LEU A 12 -59.78 37.70 -20.27
CA LEU A 12 -59.32 36.77 -21.26
C LEU A 12 -57.92 36.27 -20.82
N MET A 13 -57.82 35.07 -20.24
CA MET A 13 -56.55 34.39 -20.03
C MET A 13 -56.09 33.85 -21.40
N LEU A 14 -55.03 34.47 -21.96
CA LEU A 14 -54.21 33.85 -23.00
C LEU A 14 -53.52 32.63 -22.42
N LEU A 15 -53.95 31.43 -22.79
CA LEU A 15 -53.20 30.19 -22.64
C LEU A 15 -52.02 30.23 -23.64
N MET A 16 -50.84 30.62 -23.15
CA MET A 16 -49.60 30.27 -23.85
C MET A 16 -49.35 28.77 -23.61
N PRO A 17 -49.05 28.00 -24.64
CA PRO A 17 -48.61 26.64 -24.43
C PRO A 17 -47.26 26.71 -23.69
N LEU A 18 -47.19 26.18 -22.49
CA LEU A 18 -45.92 25.76 -21.90
C LEU A 18 -45.36 24.68 -22.83
N THR A 19 -44.40 25.06 -23.67
CA THR A 19 -43.48 24.06 -24.23
C THR A 19 -42.76 23.47 -23.04
N ALA A 20 -43.15 22.26 -22.66
CA ALA A 20 -42.34 21.41 -21.82
C ALA A 20 -40.99 21.31 -22.55
N VAL A 21 -39.97 21.90 -21.95
CA VAL A 21 -38.57 21.51 -22.23
C VAL A 21 -38.57 20.06 -21.84
N ALA A 22 -38.49 19.16 -22.81
CA ALA A 22 -38.19 17.76 -22.55
C ALA A 22 -36.88 17.80 -21.75
N GLU A 23 -36.90 17.33 -20.52
CA GLU A 23 -35.70 16.84 -19.87
C GLU A 23 -35.06 15.87 -20.89
N GLU A 24 -33.87 16.18 -21.38
CA GLU A 24 -33.06 15.22 -22.14
C GLU A 24 -33.03 13.96 -21.27
N GLY A 25 -33.72 12.93 -21.74
CA GLY A 25 -33.88 11.70 -20.99
C GLY A 25 -32.48 11.16 -20.69
N GLN A 26 -32.13 11.13 -19.40
CA GLN A 26 -30.93 10.48 -18.93
C GLN A 26 -30.91 9.06 -19.51
N ARG A 27 -29.86 8.74 -20.27
CA ARG A 27 -29.65 7.40 -20.82
C ARG A 27 -29.68 6.39 -19.68
N ALA A 28 -30.41 5.30 -19.83
CA ALA A 28 -30.38 4.22 -18.86
C ALA A 28 -28.93 3.68 -18.72
N PRO A 29 -28.46 3.41 -17.50
CA PRO A 29 -27.13 2.85 -17.28
C PRO A 29 -26.99 1.48 -17.97
N ASP A 30 -25.79 1.23 -18.51
CA ASP A 30 -25.45 -0.04 -19.15
C ASP A 30 -25.11 -1.12 -18.12
N TYR A 31 -24.49 -0.72 -16.97
CA TYR A 31 -23.99 -1.61 -15.92
C TYR A 31 -24.13 -0.99 -14.53
N LEU A 32 -24.23 -1.86 -13.52
CA LEU A 32 -24.15 -1.49 -12.12
C LEU A 32 -22.73 -1.70 -11.61
N MET A 33 -22.09 -0.63 -11.14
CA MET A 33 -20.76 -0.65 -10.51
C MET A 33 -20.88 -0.44 -9.00
N GLU A 34 -20.31 -1.35 -8.22
CA GLU A 34 -20.22 -1.22 -6.76
C GLU A 34 -18.79 -1.25 -6.30
N GLY A 35 -18.46 -0.51 -5.24
CA GLY A 35 -17.14 -0.55 -4.65
C GLY A 35 -16.96 0.32 -3.43
N TYR A 36 -15.72 0.39 -2.96
CA TYR A 36 -15.35 1.11 -1.76
C TYR A 36 -14.43 2.27 -2.08
N ASP A 37 -14.84 3.44 -1.62
CA ASP A 37 -14.01 4.63 -1.70
C ASP A 37 -14.22 5.46 -0.42
N GLU A 38 -13.20 5.55 0.42
CA GLU A 38 -13.26 6.33 1.66
C GLU A 38 -13.15 7.85 1.45
N ALA A 39 -13.02 8.26 0.19
CA ALA A 39 -13.03 9.67 -0.18
C ALA A 39 -14.41 10.31 0.06
N THR A 40 -14.44 11.62 0.15
CA THR A 40 -15.66 12.41 0.41
C THR A 40 -16.37 12.84 -0.87
N HIS A 41 -16.01 12.28 -2.02
CA HIS A 41 -16.56 12.60 -3.35
C HIS A 41 -17.49 11.49 -3.83
N ASP A 42 -18.27 11.80 -4.85
CA ASP A 42 -19.28 10.95 -5.44
C ASP A 42 -18.84 10.53 -6.86
N TRP A 43 -18.81 9.25 -7.16
CA TRP A 43 -18.43 8.71 -8.48
C TRP A 43 -19.35 9.21 -9.60
N GLU A 44 -20.62 9.46 -9.31
CA GLU A 44 -21.57 9.98 -10.33
C GLU A 44 -21.18 11.38 -10.82
N THR A 45 -20.61 12.20 -9.96
CA THR A 45 -20.17 13.57 -10.27
C THR A 45 -18.69 13.67 -10.58
N ASN A 46 -17.89 12.62 -10.35
CA ASN A 46 -16.46 12.63 -10.60
C ASN A 46 -16.15 12.75 -12.10
N ARG A 47 -15.34 13.73 -12.47
CA ARG A 47 -14.98 14.05 -13.86
C ARG A 47 -14.26 12.91 -14.58
N PHE A 48 -13.53 12.05 -13.86
CA PHE A 48 -12.94 10.86 -14.45
C PHE A 48 -14.01 9.96 -15.09
N PHE A 49 -15.07 9.61 -14.35
CA PHE A 49 -16.14 8.74 -14.87
C PHE A 49 -16.92 9.38 -16.00
N GLN A 50 -17.17 10.70 -15.93
CA GLN A 50 -17.83 11.44 -17.02
C GLN A 50 -17.02 11.39 -18.31
N ARG A 51 -15.69 11.63 -18.24
CA ARG A 51 -14.76 11.53 -19.37
C ARG A 51 -14.67 10.10 -19.93
N MET A 52 -14.65 9.12 -19.02
CA MET A 52 -14.67 7.72 -19.44
C MET A 52 -15.98 7.33 -20.13
N GLN A 53 -17.12 7.85 -19.69
CA GLN A 53 -18.39 7.66 -20.38
C GLN A 53 -18.38 8.28 -21.78
N GLU A 54 -17.87 9.49 -21.93
CA GLU A 54 -17.71 10.15 -23.24
C GLU A 54 -16.79 9.35 -24.19
N LYS A 55 -15.68 8.83 -23.64
CA LYS A 55 -14.67 8.07 -24.41
C LYS A 55 -15.15 6.68 -24.82
N THR A 56 -15.90 5.99 -23.98
CA THR A 56 -16.23 4.57 -24.16
C THR A 56 -17.69 4.31 -24.52
N ASP A 57 -18.54 5.30 -24.41
CA ASP A 57 -20.00 5.18 -24.53
C ASP A 57 -20.56 4.10 -23.56
N ILE A 58 -20.01 4.04 -22.32
CA ILE A 58 -20.48 3.16 -21.23
C ILE A 58 -20.95 4.03 -20.08
N ALA A 59 -22.23 3.88 -19.70
CA ALA A 59 -22.83 4.55 -18.56
C ALA A 59 -22.99 3.57 -17.39
N PHE A 60 -22.66 4.00 -16.19
CA PHE A 60 -22.82 3.22 -14.97
C PHE A 60 -23.94 3.76 -14.09
N GLU A 61 -24.62 2.88 -13.39
CA GLU A 61 -25.25 3.14 -12.11
C GLU A 61 -24.21 2.84 -11.03
N PHE A 62 -24.02 3.74 -10.06
CA PHE A 62 -23.02 3.58 -9.01
C PHE A 62 -23.68 3.24 -7.67
N ARG A 63 -23.05 2.32 -6.91
CA ARG A 63 -23.30 2.09 -5.50
C ARG A 63 -21.98 2.14 -4.75
N GLU A 64 -21.69 3.29 -4.22
CA GLU A 64 -20.45 3.61 -3.54
C GLU A 64 -20.59 3.41 -2.03
N TYR A 65 -19.57 2.82 -1.42
CA TYR A 65 -19.48 2.62 0.01
C TYR A 65 -18.27 3.40 0.54
N THR A 66 -18.53 4.30 1.50
CA THR A 66 -17.50 5.13 2.12
C THR A 66 -17.12 4.64 3.53
N ASP A 67 -17.88 3.71 4.09
CA ASP A 67 -17.65 3.07 5.37
C ASP A 67 -17.14 1.63 5.20
N ALA A 68 -15.98 1.34 5.80
CA ALA A 68 -15.31 0.05 5.64
C ALA A 68 -16.12 -1.13 6.22
N GLU A 69 -16.88 -0.92 7.31
CA GLU A 69 -17.71 -1.98 7.91
C GLU A 69 -18.93 -2.26 7.04
N ALA A 70 -19.57 -1.22 6.50
CA ALA A 70 -20.65 -1.35 5.54
C ALA A 70 -20.21 -2.09 4.27
N TRP A 71 -19.02 -1.74 3.72
CA TRP A 71 -18.43 -2.45 2.59
C TRP A 71 -18.12 -3.91 2.91
N ALA A 72 -17.51 -4.19 4.06
CA ALA A 72 -17.27 -5.56 4.49
C ALA A 72 -18.58 -6.39 4.64
N GLY A 73 -19.65 -5.76 5.13
CA GLY A 73 -20.99 -6.34 5.17
C GLY A 73 -21.53 -6.62 3.76
N ARG A 74 -21.38 -5.69 2.84
CA ARG A 74 -21.81 -5.82 1.43
C ARG A 74 -21.06 -6.94 0.69
N LYS A 75 -19.73 -7.02 0.87
CA LYS A 75 -18.94 -8.13 0.30
C LYS A 75 -19.45 -9.51 0.73
N LYS A 76 -19.90 -9.68 1.98
CA LYS A 76 -20.51 -10.93 2.46
C LYS A 76 -21.83 -11.23 1.75
N ALA A 77 -22.68 -10.22 1.52
CA ALA A 77 -23.91 -10.38 0.76
C ALA A 77 -23.63 -10.79 -0.69
N ILE A 78 -22.67 -10.12 -1.35
CA ILE A 78 -22.20 -10.47 -2.70
C ILE A 78 -21.70 -11.92 -2.73
N ALA A 79 -20.87 -12.33 -1.77
CA ALA A 79 -20.34 -13.69 -1.68
C ALA A 79 -21.45 -14.75 -1.51
N SER A 80 -22.61 -14.39 -0.93
CA SER A 80 -23.79 -15.26 -0.87
C SER A 80 -24.66 -15.25 -2.14
N GLY A 81 -24.29 -14.43 -3.13
CA GLY A 81 -25.03 -14.30 -4.40
C GLY A 81 -26.20 -13.32 -4.35
N GLU A 82 -26.26 -12.45 -3.33
CA GLU A 82 -27.36 -11.52 -3.12
C GLU A 82 -27.12 -10.22 -3.90
N ASP A 83 -28.11 -9.84 -4.73
CA ASP A 83 -28.16 -8.56 -5.48
C ASP A 83 -26.81 -8.19 -6.13
N LEU A 84 -26.32 -9.07 -7.03
CA LEU A 84 -25.00 -8.96 -7.62
C LEU A 84 -24.89 -7.75 -8.56
N PRO A 85 -23.89 -6.88 -8.40
CA PRO A 85 -23.55 -5.88 -9.40
C PRO A 85 -22.93 -6.53 -10.64
N ASP A 86 -22.76 -5.77 -11.71
CA ASP A 86 -21.95 -6.18 -12.86
C ASP A 86 -20.47 -6.09 -12.56
N VAL A 87 -20.05 -4.99 -11.91
CA VAL A 87 -18.66 -4.62 -11.65
C VAL A 87 -18.43 -4.40 -10.17
N LEU A 88 -17.32 -4.93 -9.67
CA LEU A 88 -16.70 -4.57 -8.40
C LEU A 88 -15.47 -3.70 -8.70
N PHE A 89 -15.50 -2.44 -8.27
CA PHE A 89 -14.46 -1.44 -8.56
C PHE A 89 -13.89 -0.86 -7.26
N LYS A 90 -12.56 -0.63 -7.18
CA LYS A 90 -11.86 -0.33 -5.92
C LYS A 90 -12.25 -1.33 -4.80
N ALA A 91 -12.49 -2.58 -5.19
CA ALA A 91 -13.23 -3.54 -4.37
C ALA A 91 -12.45 -4.05 -3.15
N GLN A 92 -11.13 -3.97 -3.18
CA GLN A 92 -10.25 -4.44 -2.10
C GLN A 92 -10.60 -5.88 -1.64
N LEU A 93 -10.82 -6.77 -2.64
CA LEU A 93 -11.06 -8.17 -2.34
C LEU A 93 -9.79 -8.82 -1.80
N THR A 94 -9.90 -9.40 -0.63
CA THR A 94 -8.81 -10.21 -0.07
C THR A 94 -8.58 -11.48 -0.91
N ALA A 95 -7.43 -12.14 -0.70
CA ALA A 95 -7.16 -13.43 -1.36
C ALA A 95 -8.24 -14.47 -1.05
N ALA A 96 -8.69 -14.55 0.21
CA ALA A 96 -9.75 -15.46 0.62
C ALA A 96 -11.09 -15.12 -0.03
N GLU A 97 -11.52 -13.84 -0.01
CA GLU A 97 -12.75 -13.40 -0.68
C GLU A 97 -12.72 -13.70 -2.18
N THR A 98 -11.61 -13.39 -2.85
CA THR A 98 -11.43 -13.68 -4.28
C THR A 98 -11.58 -15.17 -4.57
N ARG A 99 -10.83 -16.02 -3.88
CA ARG A 99 -10.88 -17.46 -4.04
C ARG A 99 -12.28 -18.03 -3.77
N ASP A 100 -12.89 -17.63 -2.64
CA ASP A 100 -14.16 -18.21 -2.20
C ASP A 100 -15.32 -17.78 -3.11
N MET A 101 -15.34 -16.51 -3.56
CA MET A 101 -16.33 -16.02 -4.54
C MET A 101 -16.14 -16.66 -5.92
N ALA A 102 -14.89 -16.88 -6.36
CA ALA A 102 -14.61 -17.58 -7.61
C ALA A 102 -15.08 -19.04 -7.53
N ALA A 103 -14.73 -19.75 -6.46
CA ALA A 103 -15.18 -21.14 -6.23
C ALA A 103 -16.70 -21.27 -6.16
N ALA A 104 -17.40 -20.25 -5.64
CA ALA A 104 -18.86 -20.19 -5.63
C ALA A 104 -19.48 -19.81 -6.99
N GLY A 105 -18.66 -19.53 -8.02
CA GLY A 105 -19.11 -19.08 -9.33
C GLY A 105 -19.77 -17.69 -9.30
N ILE A 106 -19.41 -16.85 -8.35
CA ILE A 106 -19.87 -15.45 -8.26
C ILE A 106 -19.05 -14.56 -9.17
N LEU A 107 -17.72 -14.72 -9.16
CA LEU A 107 -16.80 -13.97 -10.01
C LEU A 107 -16.60 -14.67 -11.36
N THR A 108 -16.45 -13.87 -12.40
CA THR A 108 -16.14 -14.33 -13.76
C THR A 108 -14.63 -14.50 -13.91
N ASP A 109 -14.18 -15.60 -14.53
CA ASP A 109 -12.78 -15.71 -14.96
C ASP A 109 -12.50 -14.72 -16.09
N LEU A 110 -11.60 -13.76 -15.82
CA LEU A 110 -11.26 -12.68 -16.76
C LEU A 110 -10.14 -13.07 -17.74
N LYS A 111 -9.34 -14.08 -17.39
CA LYS A 111 -8.16 -14.49 -18.17
C LYS A 111 -8.43 -14.77 -19.66
N PRO A 112 -9.53 -15.42 -20.04
CA PRO A 112 -9.84 -15.66 -21.45
C PRO A 112 -10.05 -14.39 -22.28
N TYR A 113 -10.37 -13.27 -21.64
CA TYR A 113 -10.66 -12.00 -22.30
C TYR A 113 -9.44 -11.10 -22.44
N LEU A 114 -8.38 -11.31 -21.61
CA LEU A 114 -7.29 -10.34 -21.48
C LEU A 114 -6.54 -10.10 -22.78
N ALA A 115 -6.18 -11.16 -23.52
CA ALA A 115 -5.38 -11.03 -24.73
C ALA A 115 -6.09 -10.25 -25.85
N GLU A 116 -7.42 -10.34 -25.94
CA GLU A 116 -8.22 -9.71 -27.01
C GLU A 116 -8.75 -8.34 -26.60
N TYR A 117 -9.24 -8.20 -25.35
CA TYR A 117 -9.96 -7.00 -24.92
C TYR A 117 -9.17 -6.13 -23.91
N ALA A 118 -8.05 -6.63 -23.37
CA ALA A 118 -7.15 -5.87 -22.53
C ALA A 118 -5.67 -6.03 -22.94
N PRO A 119 -5.31 -5.66 -24.21
CA PRO A 119 -3.97 -5.92 -24.75
C PRO A 119 -2.85 -5.20 -23.97
N ASP A 120 -3.07 -4.01 -23.44
CA ASP A 120 -2.06 -3.26 -22.67
C ASP A 120 -1.77 -3.96 -21.33
N LEU A 121 -2.82 -4.33 -20.59
CA LEU A 121 -2.66 -5.14 -19.38
C LEU A 121 -2.03 -6.50 -19.72
N TRP A 122 -2.47 -7.17 -20.77
CA TRP A 122 -1.93 -8.47 -21.16
C TRP A 122 -0.45 -8.39 -21.48
N GLN A 123 -0.01 -7.38 -22.22
CA GLN A 123 1.41 -7.15 -22.51
C GLN A 123 2.22 -6.94 -21.22
N LEU A 124 1.69 -6.16 -20.28
CA LEU A 124 2.32 -5.94 -18.99
C LEU A 124 2.47 -7.24 -18.18
N LEU A 125 1.41 -8.05 -18.12
CA LEU A 125 1.41 -9.34 -17.43
C LEU A 125 2.35 -10.37 -18.10
N GLN A 126 2.54 -10.31 -19.43
CA GLN A 126 3.51 -11.14 -20.13
C GLN A 126 4.95 -10.69 -19.88
N ALA A 127 5.18 -9.39 -19.71
CA ALA A 127 6.50 -8.85 -19.36
C ALA A 127 6.89 -9.15 -17.89
N HIS A 128 5.89 -9.34 -17.04
CA HIS A 128 6.02 -9.60 -15.60
C HIS A 128 5.22 -10.85 -15.20
N PRO A 129 5.76 -12.06 -15.41
CA PRO A 129 5.04 -13.30 -15.08
C PRO A 129 4.62 -13.43 -13.62
N ASP A 130 5.36 -12.84 -12.70
CA ASP A 130 5.04 -12.72 -11.27
C ASP A 130 3.75 -11.92 -11.02
N TYR A 131 3.46 -10.90 -11.84
CA TYR A 131 2.19 -10.15 -11.74
C TYR A 131 1.01 -11.00 -12.20
N LEU A 132 1.19 -11.80 -13.26
CA LEU A 132 0.16 -12.74 -13.69
C LEU A 132 -0.08 -13.84 -12.66
N GLU A 133 0.98 -14.36 -12.05
CA GLU A 133 0.89 -15.33 -10.95
C GLU A 133 0.13 -14.74 -9.76
N ALA A 134 0.41 -13.49 -9.41
CA ALA A 134 -0.25 -12.79 -8.30
C ALA A 134 -1.78 -12.72 -8.43
N ILE A 135 -2.33 -12.72 -9.65
CA ILE A 135 -3.78 -12.65 -9.90
C ILE A 135 -4.38 -13.96 -10.39
N THR A 136 -3.59 -15.03 -10.47
CA THR A 136 -4.02 -16.34 -10.97
C THR A 136 -4.27 -17.31 -9.80
N LEU A 137 -5.48 -17.87 -9.74
CA LEU A 137 -5.86 -18.88 -8.76
C LEU A 137 -5.20 -20.24 -9.08
N PRO A 138 -5.13 -21.18 -8.12
CA PRO A 138 -4.53 -22.49 -8.33
C PRO A 138 -5.17 -23.32 -9.46
N ASP A 139 -6.43 -23.03 -9.82
CA ASP A 139 -7.14 -23.67 -10.94
C ASP A 139 -6.78 -23.05 -12.31
N GLY A 140 -5.96 -22.01 -12.32
CA GLY A 140 -5.51 -21.30 -13.51
C GLY A 140 -6.39 -20.14 -13.95
N SER A 141 -7.51 -19.86 -13.28
CA SER A 141 -8.38 -18.70 -13.54
C SER A 141 -7.82 -17.41 -12.94
N SER A 142 -8.20 -16.26 -13.49
CA SER A 142 -7.83 -14.93 -12.98
C SER A 142 -9.11 -14.09 -12.81
N PRO A 143 -9.81 -14.19 -11.67
CA PRO A 143 -11.11 -13.53 -11.48
C PRO A 143 -11.01 -12.05 -11.09
N VAL A 144 -9.80 -11.55 -10.84
CA VAL A 144 -9.57 -10.17 -10.42
C VAL A 144 -8.45 -9.52 -11.25
N LEU A 145 -8.51 -8.19 -11.37
CA LEU A 145 -7.42 -7.40 -11.92
C LEU A 145 -6.73 -6.58 -10.83
N PRO A 146 -5.44 -6.27 -11.01
CA PRO A 146 -4.64 -5.59 -10.00
C PRO A 146 -4.62 -4.06 -10.17
N SER A 147 -4.17 -3.38 -9.14
CA SER A 147 -3.41 -2.13 -9.29
C SER A 147 -1.93 -2.46 -9.31
N ILE A 148 -1.17 -1.77 -10.13
CA ILE A 148 0.28 -1.92 -10.25
C ILE A 148 0.91 -0.56 -9.97
N SER A 149 1.65 -0.46 -8.87
CA SER A 149 2.29 0.79 -8.45
C SER A 149 3.79 0.75 -8.65
N GLU A 150 4.31 1.76 -9.31
CA GLU A 150 5.76 1.98 -9.37
C GLU A 150 6.31 2.64 -8.10
N LEU A 151 5.45 3.15 -7.22
CA LEU A 151 5.87 3.76 -5.98
C LEU A 151 6.26 2.68 -4.95
N PRO A 152 7.46 2.75 -4.37
CA PRO A 152 7.81 1.89 -3.24
C PRO A 152 6.89 2.16 -2.05
N ASN A 153 6.33 1.10 -1.48
CA ASN A 153 5.56 1.18 -0.23
C ASN A 153 6.15 0.17 0.76
N ASN A 154 7.14 0.60 1.51
CA ASN A 154 7.88 -0.26 2.42
C ASN A 154 8.34 0.55 3.64
N ASP A 155 8.56 -0.13 4.77
CA ASP A 155 9.26 0.48 5.88
C ASP A 155 10.73 0.64 5.56
N LEU A 156 11.25 1.82 5.81
CA LEU A 156 12.60 2.22 5.47
C LEU A 156 13.37 2.65 6.72
N MET A 157 14.65 2.75 6.54
CA MET A 157 15.58 3.23 7.55
C MET A 157 15.81 4.73 7.34
N TRP A 158 15.11 5.56 8.10
CA TRP A 158 15.29 7.01 8.06
C TRP A 158 16.35 7.42 9.07
N ILE A 159 17.40 8.09 8.59
CA ILE A 159 18.48 8.59 9.43
C ILE A 159 18.54 10.11 9.43
N ASN A 160 18.79 10.72 10.57
CA ASN A 160 18.88 12.17 10.70
C ASN A 160 20.18 12.69 10.08
N THR A 161 20.09 13.16 8.84
CA THR A 161 21.23 13.70 8.07
C THR A 161 21.74 15.01 8.63
N ALA A 162 20.89 15.80 9.31
CA ALA A 162 21.32 17.00 10.01
C ALA A 162 22.24 16.65 11.20
N TRP A 163 21.95 15.54 11.90
CA TRP A 163 22.80 15.05 12.97
C TRP A 163 24.14 14.54 12.45
N LEU A 164 24.14 13.78 11.34
CA LEU A 164 25.38 13.37 10.68
C LEU A 164 26.26 14.59 10.36
N LYS A 165 25.65 15.61 9.73
CA LYS A 165 26.35 16.84 9.39
C LYS A 165 26.88 17.59 10.62
N ASN A 166 26.08 17.68 11.69
CA ASN A 166 26.48 18.38 12.92
C ASN A 166 27.66 17.72 13.62
N LEU A 167 27.77 16.39 13.51
CA LEU A 167 28.85 15.59 14.08
C LEU A 167 29.99 15.26 13.09
N HIS A 168 29.92 15.78 11.86
CA HIS A 168 30.90 15.52 10.78
C HIS A 168 31.06 14.03 10.46
N LEU A 169 29.93 13.29 10.43
CA LEU A 169 29.87 11.87 10.11
C LEU A 169 29.40 11.64 8.68
N GLU A 170 29.91 10.59 8.06
CA GLU A 170 29.43 10.08 6.78
C GLU A 170 28.24 9.14 6.97
N MET A 171 27.48 8.90 5.89
CA MET A 171 26.40 7.93 5.87
C MET A 171 26.96 6.52 6.05
N PRO A 172 26.50 5.73 7.04
CA PRO A 172 27.03 4.38 7.27
C PRO A 172 26.62 3.43 6.14
N SER A 173 27.47 2.46 5.84
CA SER A 173 27.24 1.45 4.79
C SER A 173 27.34 0.01 5.30
N THR A 174 27.74 -0.19 6.55
CA THR A 174 27.82 -1.50 7.22
C THR A 174 27.23 -1.43 8.63
N ALA A 175 26.95 -2.59 9.24
CA ALA A 175 26.45 -2.67 10.61
C ALA A 175 27.44 -2.04 11.63
N ASP A 176 28.74 -2.24 11.43
CA ASP A 176 29.78 -1.66 12.29
C ASP A 176 29.81 -0.14 12.18
N GLU A 177 29.77 0.41 10.97
CA GLU A 177 29.72 1.86 10.74
C GLU A 177 28.44 2.47 11.33
N LEU A 178 27.29 1.80 11.17
CA LEU A 178 26.05 2.24 11.81
C LEU A 178 26.18 2.26 13.33
N THR A 179 26.80 1.26 13.92
CA THR A 179 27.02 1.20 15.37
C THR A 179 27.84 2.41 15.85
N GLU A 180 28.91 2.79 15.13
CA GLU A 180 29.71 3.98 15.47
C GLU A 180 28.89 5.28 15.32
N VAL A 181 28.07 5.39 14.28
CA VAL A 181 27.17 6.54 14.10
C VAL A 181 26.17 6.65 15.25
N LEU A 182 25.54 5.54 15.65
CA LEU A 182 24.59 5.54 16.78
C LEU A 182 25.29 5.90 18.11
N ARG A 183 26.52 5.46 18.33
CA ARG A 183 27.33 5.88 19.49
C ARG A 183 27.61 7.40 19.47
N ALA A 184 27.93 7.94 18.32
CA ALA A 184 28.15 9.37 18.14
C ALA A 184 26.85 10.17 18.37
N PHE A 185 25.72 9.67 17.89
CA PHE A 185 24.41 10.29 18.15
C PHE A 185 24.12 10.35 19.65
N ARG A 186 24.31 9.25 20.38
CA ARG A 186 24.09 9.21 21.83
C ARG A 186 24.98 10.19 22.62
N ASN A 187 26.22 10.38 22.19
CA ASN A 187 27.23 11.05 23.02
C ASN A 187 27.50 12.50 22.61
N GLY A 188 27.03 12.92 21.43
CA GLY A 188 27.53 14.11 20.76
C GLY A 188 26.62 15.34 20.80
N ASP A 189 25.43 15.31 21.45
CA ASP A 189 24.44 16.40 21.42
C ASP A 189 24.19 16.93 19.98
N PRO A 190 23.83 16.03 19.03
CA PRO A 190 23.68 16.40 17.63
C PRO A 190 22.49 17.36 17.37
N ASN A 191 21.47 17.37 18.25
CA ASN A 191 20.34 18.29 18.19
C ASN A 191 20.67 19.67 18.82
N ARG A 192 21.85 19.80 19.48
CA ARG A 192 22.40 21.03 20.07
C ARG A 192 21.48 21.67 21.10
N ASN A 193 20.77 20.87 21.87
CA ASN A 193 19.88 21.37 22.92
C ASN A 193 20.55 21.41 24.32
N GLY A 194 21.79 20.92 24.42
CA GLY A 194 22.59 20.85 25.65
C GLY A 194 22.12 19.82 26.66
N LYS A 195 21.33 18.84 26.22
CA LYS A 195 20.80 17.76 27.06
C LYS A 195 21.28 16.41 26.49
N ALA A 196 21.30 15.40 27.34
CA ALA A 196 21.57 14.03 26.92
C ALA A 196 20.23 13.28 26.79
N ASP A 197 19.42 13.70 25.81
CA ASP A 197 18.06 13.17 25.57
C ASP A 197 17.91 12.51 24.19
N GLU A 198 19.04 12.27 23.51
CA GLU A 198 19.05 11.60 22.22
C GLU A 198 18.64 10.13 22.33
N VAL A 199 17.76 9.73 21.40
CA VAL A 199 17.41 8.35 21.13
C VAL A 199 18.05 7.96 19.78
N PRO A 200 19.20 7.25 19.79
CA PRO A 200 19.96 6.99 18.58
C PRO A 200 19.15 6.25 17.53
N LEU A 201 18.37 5.20 17.92
CA LEU A 201 17.45 4.46 17.04
C LEU A 201 16.17 4.16 17.79
N THR A 202 15.02 4.64 17.28
CA THR A 202 13.68 4.31 17.77
C THR A 202 13.01 3.26 16.90
N PHE A 203 12.22 2.37 17.52
CA PHE A 203 11.55 1.24 16.87
C PHE A 203 10.32 0.79 17.66
N ILE A 204 9.46 -0.03 17.04
CA ILE A 204 8.31 -0.69 17.68
C ILE A 204 8.48 -2.21 17.55
N GLY A 205 8.76 -2.88 18.67
CA GLY A 205 8.87 -4.33 18.75
C GLY A 205 9.92 -4.96 17.84
N MET A 206 9.95 -6.28 17.83
CA MET A 206 10.88 -7.02 16.96
C MET A 206 10.55 -6.86 15.47
N TRP A 207 9.29 -6.63 15.14
CA TRP A 207 8.91 -6.59 13.74
C TRP A 207 9.60 -5.45 12.98
N GLU A 208 9.74 -4.26 13.57
CA GLU A 208 10.51 -3.18 12.94
C GLU A 208 12.02 -3.45 12.99
N LEU A 209 12.56 -3.95 14.14
CA LEU A 209 13.99 -4.26 14.20
C LEU A 209 14.42 -5.27 13.15
N ARG A 210 13.54 -6.18 12.74
CA ARG A 210 13.83 -7.15 11.66
C ARG A 210 14.14 -6.50 10.32
N PHE A 211 13.75 -5.24 10.09
CA PHE A 211 14.18 -4.51 8.89
C PHE A 211 15.69 -4.28 8.86
N LEU A 212 16.38 -4.30 9.99
CA LEU A 212 17.84 -4.26 10.06
C LEU A 212 18.51 -5.61 9.79
N GLY A 213 17.74 -6.69 9.73
CA GLY A 213 18.26 -8.05 9.49
C GLY A 213 18.99 -8.21 8.17
N HIS A 214 18.68 -7.35 7.17
CA HIS A 214 19.41 -7.32 5.90
C HIS A 214 20.92 -7.09 6.06
N ALA A 215 21.34 -6.38 7.12
CA ALA A 215 22.75 -6.20 7.48
C ALA A 215 23.47 -7.50 7.86
N PHE A 216 22.74 -8.61 7.91
CA PHE A 216 23.20 -9.97 8.15
C PHE A 216 22.66 -10.95 7.11
N GLY A 217 22.19 -10.46 5.97
CA GLY A 217 21.67 -11.29 4.89
C GLY A 217 20.24 -11.79 5.09
N LEU A 218 19.52 -11.29 6.10
CA LEU A 218 18.14 -11.69 6.37
C LEU A 218 17.14 -10.76 5.67
N TYR A 219 16.22 -11.34 4.89
CA TYR A 219 15.18 -10.57 4.17
C TYR A 219 13.81 -11.29 4.15
N ASP A 220 13.51 -12.05 5.22
CA ASP A 220 12.26 -12.80 5.36
C ASP A 220 11.00 -11.93 5.34
N ASN A 221 9.88 -12.49 4.89
CA ASN A 221 8.54 -11.91 4.98
C ASN A 221 7.97 -11.96 6.42
N ASP A 222 6.70 -11.63 6.58
CA ASP A 222 6.02 -11.64 7.89
C ASP A 222 5.80 -13.04 8.46
N TYR A 223 5.92 -14.09 7.63
CA TYR A 223 5.92 -15.49 8.06
C TYR A 223 7.32 -15.99 8.41
N TYR A 224 8.33 -15.11 8.41
CA TYR A 224 9.75 -15.44 8.62
C TYR A 224 10.33 -16.36 7.54
N LEU A 225 9.80 -16.26 6.33
CA LEU A 225 10.18 -17.08 5.19
C LEU A 225 10.70 -16.22 4.04
N HIS A 226 11.62 -16.81 3.29
CA HIS A 226 12.02 -16.33 1.97
C HIS A 226 12.17 -17.49 0.99
N ALA A 227 12.07 -17.16 -0.29
CA ALA A 227 12.30 -18.11 -1.38
C ALA A 227 13.51 -17.65 -2.19
N GLU A 228 14.45 -18.54 -2.40
CA GLU A 228 15.62 -18.33 -3.26
C GLU A 228 15.81 -19.56 -4.14
N ASP A 229 15.95 -19.35 -5.46
CA ASP A 229 16.12 -20.42 -6.44
C ASP A 229 15.05 -21.54 -6.33
N GLY A 230 13.82 -21.18 -6.06
CA GLY A 230 12.70 -22.12 -5.93
C GLY A 230 12.65 -22.88 -4.58
N VAL A 231 13.51 -22.54 -3.64
CA VAL A 231 13.54 -23.17 -2.31
C VAL A 231 13.05 -22.21 -1.24
N VAL A 232 12.03 -22.64 -0.49
CA VAL A 232 11.51 -21.89 0.68
C VAL A 232 12.32 -22.23 1.91
N SER A 233 12.77 -21.21 2.61
CA SER A 233 13.54 -21.36 3.86
C SER A 233 13.14 -20.28 4.89
N SER A 234 13.66 -20.37 6.10
CA SER A 234 13.42 -19.40 7.16
C SER A 234 14.75 -18.93 7.76
N GLY A 235 14.93 -17.63 7.84
CA GLY A 235 16.08 -17.01 8.49
C GLY A 235 16.10 -17.22 10.01
N LEU A 236 14.96 -17.48 10.66
CA LEU A 236 14.88 -17.55 12.12
C LEU A 236 15.90 -18.46 12.80
N ARG A 237 16.25 -19.58 12.16
CA ARG A 237 17.12 -20.62 12.75
C ARG A 237 18.57 -20.59 12.25
N THR A 238 18.92 -19.57 11.46
CA THR A 238 20.25 -19.49 10.84
C THR A 238 21.29 -18.85 11.76
N ASP A 239 22.56 -19.09 11.48
CA ASP A 239 23.67 -18.44 12.19
C ASP A 239 23.70 -16.93 11.96
N GLU A 240 23.21 -16.46 10.80
CA GLU A 240 23.04 -15.05 10.47
C GLU A 240 22.04 -14.37 11.42
N ASN A 241 20.93 -15.03 11.75
CA ASN A 241 19.98 -14.50 12.73
C ASN A 241 20.58 -14.47 14.15
N ARG A 242 21.35 -15.48 14.51
CA ARG A 242 22.08 -15.47 15.78
C ARG A 242 23.05 -14.29 15.85
N GLN A 243 23.79 -14.01 14.79
CA GLN A 243 24.70 -12.86 14.70
C GLN A 243 23.93 -11.55 14.76
N PHE A 244 22.83 -11.44 14.03
CA PHE A 244 21.95 -10.27 14.07
C PHE A 244 21.43 -9.98 15.48
N LEU A 245 20.91 -10.97 16.19
CA LEU A 245 20.42 -10.81 17.56
C LEU A 245 21.54 -10.47 18.53
N THR A 246 22.73 -11.00 18.32
CA THR A 246 23.93 -10.64 19.11
C THR A 246 24.30 -9.17 18.91
N TRP A 247 24.26 -8.69 17.69
CA TRP A 247 24.50 -7.28 17.38
C TRP A 247 23.41 -6.37 17.98
N LEU A 248 22.13 -6.73 17.87
CA LEU A 248 21.06 -5.99 18.52
C LEU A 248 21.20 -5.95 20.04
N HIS A 249 21.62 -7.06 20.66
CA HIS A 249 21.93 -7.10 22.10
C HIS A 249 23.05 -6.11 22.45
N GLN A 250 24.13 -6.05 21.67
CA GLN A 250 25.19 -5.06 21.85
C GLN A 250 24.63 -3.63 21.77
N LEU A 251 23.81 -3.30 20.74
CA LEU A 251 23.19 -1.99 20.62
C LEU A 251 22.29 -1.67 21.84
N TRP A 252 21.57 -2.68 22.36
CA TRP A 252 20.74 -2.53 23.55
C TRP A 252 21.59 -2.23 24.80
N GLU A 253 22.61 -3.01 25.07
CA GLU A 253 23.50 -2.81 26.21
C GLU A 253 24.17 -1.43 26.20
N GLU A 254 24.55 -0.97 25.02
CA GLU A 254 25.14 0.35 24.81
C GLU A 254 24.09 1.48 24.80
N LYS A 255 22.82 1.21 25.04
CA LYS A 255 21.69 2.18 24.99
C LYS A 255 21.61 2.92 23.66
N LEU A 256 21.87 2.24 22.58
CA LEU A 256 21.75 2.76 21.20
C LEU A 256 20.36 2.51 20.62
N LEU A 257 19.61 1.56 21.22
CA LEU A 257 18.19 1.29 20.92
C LEU A 257 17.29 2.00 21.94
N ASP A 258 16.15 2.47 21.47
CA ASP A 258 15.09 3.05 22.31
C ASP A 258 14.67 2.05 23.38
N ARG A 259 14.82 2.43 24.65
CA ARG A 259 14.46 1.57 25.79
C ARG A 259 12.97 1.28 25.89
N GLN A 260 12.13 2.07 25.23
CA GLN A 260 10.69 1.87 25.18
C GLN A 260 10.23 1.02 23.99
N GLY A 261 11.12 0.70 23.04
CA GLY A 261 10.78 0.02 21.78
C GLY A 261 10.08 -1.32 21.93
N PHE A 262 10.26 -2.04 23.04
CA PHE A 262 9.53 -3.29 23.34
C PHE A 262 8.31 -3.12 24.25
N SER A 263 7.99 -1.90 24.68
CA SER A 263 6.78 -1.65 25.45
C SER A 263 5.57 -1.51 24.51
N THR A 264 4.34 -1.50 25.05
CA THR A 264 3.10 -1.59 24.25
C THR A 264 2.98 -0.59 23.10
N MET A 265 2.55 -1.07 21.96
CA MET A 265 2.60 -0.43 20.63
C MET A 265 1.93 0.96 20.54
N ASP A 266 0.90 1.24 21.32
CA ASP A 266 0.04 2.43 21.10
C ASP A 266 0.55 3.73 21.74
N THR A 267 1.63 3.68 22.52
CA THR A 267 2.08 4.86 23.30
C THR A 267 3.50 5.32 23.01
N LEU A 268 4.21 4.65 22.09
CA LEU A 268 5.67 4.72 22.05
C LEU A 268 6.24 5.87 21.26
N ARG A 269 5.56 6.27 20.21
CA ARG A 269 6.01 7.34 19.34
C ARG A 269 5.06 8.50 19.42
N GLN A 270 5.23 9.32 20.46
CA GLN A 270 4.58 10.61 20.46
C GLN A 270 5.26 11.49 19.42
N ILE A 271 4.47 12.14 18.56
CA ILE A 271 4.96 13.17 17.66
C ILE A 271 5.68 14.22 18.51
N THR A 272 6.92 14.48 18.19
CA THR A 272 7.72 15.51 18.84
C THR A 272 7.02 16.85 18.66
N ASP A 273 6.90 17.64 19.75
CA ASP A 273 6.38 19.01 19.67
C ASP A 273 7.16 19.79 18.62
N ALA A 274 6.46 20.51 17.74
CA ALA A 274 7.05 21.29 16.64
C ALA A 274 8.11 22.32 17.10
N ASN A 275 8.07 22.72 18.38
CA ASN A 275 9.01 23.65 18.99
C ASN A 275 10.12 22.97 19.80
N ALA A 276 10.07 21.64 19.96
CA ALA A 276 11.09 20.89 20.68
C ALA A 276 12.23 20.46 19.75
N ALA A 277 13.42 20.28 20.30
CA ALA A 277 14.50 19.62 19.59
C ALA A 277 14.13 18.15 19.34
N ILE A 278 14.34 17.66 18.12
CA ILE A 278 14.00 16.29 17.74
C ILE A 278 14.97 15.34 18.45
N PRO A 279 14.45 14.34 19.20
CA PRO A 279 15.31 13.43 19.96
C PRO A 279 15.79 12.20 19.15
N TYR A 280 15.29 11.98 17.93
CA TYR A 280 15.49 10.73 17.20
C TYR A 280 16.58 10.84 16.14
N GLY A 281 17.59 9.95 16.23
CA GLY A 281 18.68 9.83 15.25
C GLY A 281 18.30 8.95 14.07
N MET A 282 17.68 7.82 14.31
CA MET A 282 17.21 6.89 13.29
C MET A 282 15.80 6.38 13.62
N ILE A 283 14.98 6.21 12.58
CA ILE A 283 13.58 5.78 12.67
C ILE A 283 13.36 4.67 11.66
N LEU A 284 12.73 3.57 12.11
CA LEU A 284 12.26 2.50 11.23
C LEU A 284 10.78 2.71 10.98
N SER A 285 10.39 3.05 9.75
CA SER A 285 8.99 3.38 9.41
C SER A 285 8.82 3.55 7.91
N ASN A 286 7.59 3.45 7.40
CA ASN A 286 7.28 3.88 6.03
C ASN A 286 7.44 5.40 5.86
N SER A 287 7.24 6.19 6.93
CA SER A 287 7.39 7.64 6.92
C SER A 287 7.76 8.19 8.29
N PRO A 288 8.76 9.08 8.41
CA PRO A 288 9.10 9.72 9.68
C PRO A 288 8.00 10.62 10.26
N VAL A 289 7.02 11.07 9.48
CA VAL A 289 5.89 11.91 9.97
C VAL A 289 5.11 11.26 11.10
N THR A 290 5.23 9.95 11.26
CA THR A 290 4.61 9.20 12.37
C THR A 290 5.22 9.54 13.73
N VAL A 291 6.43 10.10 13.76
CA VAL A 291 7.18 10.40 15.00
C VAL A 291 7.77 11.80 15.06
N VAL A 292 7.90 12.49 13.94
CA VAL A 292 8.46 13.85 13.88
C VAL A 292 7.50 14.80 13.16
N PRO A 293 7.49 16.10 13.51
CA PRO A 293 6.68 17.08 12.81
C PRO A 293 7.04 17.16 11.33
N SER A 294 6.06 17.39 10.45
CA SER A 294 6.25 17.49 8.99
C SER A 294 7.33 18.50 8.59
N GLY A 295 7.43 19.65 9.29
CA GLY A 295 8.47 20.65 9.07
C GLY A 295 9.91 20.17 9.35
N ALA A 296 10.08 19.04 10.05
CA ALA A 296 11.39 18.48 10.37
C ALA A 296 11.80 17.32 9.43
N MET A 297 10.93 16.93 8.51
CA MET A 297 11.16 15.82 7.57
C MET A 297 12.43 16.02 6.73
N SER A 298 12.73 17.24 6.32
CA SER A 298 13.95 17.58 5.56
C SER A 298 15.26 17.29 6.31
N GLN A 299 15.18 16.98 7.61
CA GLN A 299 16.36 16.57 8.39
C GLN A 299 16.69 15.08 8.21
N TYR A 300 15.79 14.30 7.64
CA TYR A 300 15.95 12.86 7.45
C TYR A 300 16.20 12.51 5.99
N GLY A 301 17.03 11.50 5.79
CA GLY A 301 17.21 10.84 4.50
C GLY A 301 17.13 9.34 4.68
N VAL A 302 16.85 8.61 3.60
CA VAL A 302 16.84 7.15 3.63
C VAL A 302 18.27 6.62 3.68
N LEU A 303 18.55 5.81 4.68
CA LEU A 303 19.77 5.01 4.72
C LEU A 303 19.64 3.87 3.71
N ALA A 304 20.53 3.80 2.74
CA ALA A 304 20.61 2.67 1.83
C ALA A 304 20.85 1.36 2.62
N PRO A 305 20.37 0.20 2.16
CA PRO A 305 20.60 -1.06 2.85
C PRO A 305 22.08 -1.28 3.14
N LEU A 306 22.36 -1.68 4.37
CA LEU A 306 23.73 -1.96 4.81
C LEU A 306 24.28 -3.19 4.08
N LYS A 307 25.58 -3.21 3.82
CA LYS A 307 26.24 -4.30 3.11
C LYS A 307 26.46 -5.49 4.02
N TRP A 308 26.10 -6.67 3.50
CA TRP A 308 26.45 -7.96 4.07
C TRP A 308 27.17 -8.79 3.01
N ASP A 309 28.37 -9.26 3.29
CA ASP A 309 29.21 -10.02 2.36
C ASP A 309 29.29 -9.38 0.95
N GLY A 310 29.42 -8.06 0.92
CA GLY A 310 29.49 -7.26 -0.31
C GLY A 310 28.15 -7.06 -1.05
N LYS A 311 27.05 -7.66 -0.58
CA LYS A 311 25.71 -7.53 -1.16
C LYS A 311 24.90 -6.52 -0.38
N GLN A 312 23.92 -5.90 -1.07
CA GLN A 312 22.88 -5.06 -0.49
C GLN A 312 21.54 -5.63 -0.93
N ILE A 313 20.72 -6.07 0.01
CA ILE A 313 19.37 -6.58 -0.22
C ILE A 313 18.48 -5.97 0.85
N TYR A 314 17.29 -5.56 0.45
CA TYR A 314 16.28 -5.08 1.38
C TYR A 314 14.94 -5.76 1.08
N ARG A 315 14.23 -6.19 2.13
CA ARG A 315 12.95 -6.86 1.95
C ARG A 315 11.89 -5.88 1.45
N ASP A 316 11.11 -6.28 0.48
CA ASP A 316 9.88 -5.64 0.05
C ASP A 316 8.71 -6.54 0.48
N LEU A 317 7.86 -6.07 1.37
CA LEU A 317 6.76 -6.90 1.90
C LEU A 317 5.51 -6.83 1.03
N LEU A 318 5.31 -5.73 0.31
CA LEU A 318 4.09 -5.46 -0.41
C LEU A 318 4.23 -5.70 -1.92
N GLY A 319 5.42 -5.42 -2.46
CA GLY A 319 5.63 -5.43 -3.90
C GLY A 319 4.80 -4.40 -4.66
N PRO A 320 4.85 -4.42 -6.00
CA PRO A 320 4.14 -3.47 -6.84
C PRO A 320 2.66 -3.81 -7.07
N VAL A 321 2.21 -5.03 -6.76
CA VAL A 321 0.89 -5.56 -7.15
C VAL A 321 -0.08 -5.56 -5.98
N THR A 322 -1.16 -4.77 -6.09
CA THR A 322 -2.31 -4.85 -5.20
C THR A 322 -3.44 -5.60 -5.90
N ARG A 323 -3.81 -6.76 -5.38
CA ARG A 323 -4.88 -7.63 -5.94
C ARG A 323 -6.27 -7.14 -5.57
N GLY A 324 -7.28 -7.65 -6.31
CA GLY A 324 -8.68 -7.53 -5.93
C GLY A 324 -9.25 -6.12 -6.06
N THR A 325 -8.67 -5.28 -6.92
CA THR A 325 -9.13 -3.91 -7.14
C THR A 325 -10.29 -3.84 -8.13
N PHE A 326 -10.39 -4.81 -9.05
CA PHE A 326 -11.45 -4.93 -10.04
C PHE A 326 -11.87 -6.38 -10.22
N ALA A 327 -13.18 -6.62 -10.31
CA ALA A 327 -13.74 -7.92 -10.67
C ALA A 327 -15.07 -7.75 -11.40
N LEU A 328 -15.45 -8.77 -12.20
CA LEU A 328 -16.79 -8.87 -12.78
C LEU A 328 -17.54 -10.03 -12.11
N THR A 329 -18.81 -9.80 -11.84
CA THR A 329 -19.66 -10.90 -11.35
C THR A 329 -20.30 -11.65 -12.51
N LYS A 330 -20.85 -12.83 -12.24
CA LYS A 330 -21.66 -13.60 -13.21
C LYS A 330 -22.88 -12.85 -13.75
N ASN A 331 -23.24 -11.72 -13.15
CA ASN A 331 -24.37 -10.90 -13.57
C ASN A 331 -24.04 -10.11 -14.84
N CYS A 332 -22.76 -9.78 -15.04
CA CYS A 332 -22.27 -9.05 -16.19
C CYS A 332 -22.51 -9.81 -17.50
N GLN A 333 -23.35 -9.25 -18.37
CA GLN A 333 -23.76 -9.92 -19.62
C GLN A 333 -22.75 -9.71 -20.77
N LYS A 334 -21.91 -8.69 -20.70
CA LYS A 334 -20.94 -8.32 -21.75
C LYS A 334 -19.60 -7.97 -21.14
N PRO A 335 -18.89 -8.98 -20.58
CA PRO A 335 -17.62 -8.76 -19.89
C PRO A 335 -16.56 -8.14 -20.80
N GLU A 336 -16.55 -8.44 -22.09
CA GLU A 336 -15.61 -7.90 -23.07
C GLU A 336 -15.59 -6.37 -23.12
N ARG A 337 -16.74 -5.72 -22.97
CA ARG A 337 -16.83 -4.24 -22.96
C ARG A 337 -16.19 -3.65 -21.73
N LEU A 338 -16.40 -4.27 -20.57
CA LEU A 338 -15.85 -3.79 -19.29
C LEU A 338 -14.36 -4.11 -19.16
N ILE A 339 -13.91 -5.22 -19.75
CA ILE A 339 -12.48 -5.54 -19.83
C ILE A 339 -11.75 -4.53 -20.75
N ALA A 340 -12.36 -4.13 -21.87
CA ALA A 340 -11.82 -3.08 -22.73
C ALA A 340 -11.84 -1.70 -22.02
N TRP A 341 -12.88 -1.41 -21.23
CA TRP A 341 -12.97 -0.19 -20.45
C TRP A 341 -11.84 -0.11 -19.41
N VAL A 342 -11.63 -1.17 -18.62
CA VAL A 342 -10.61 -1.16 -17.58
C VAL A 342 -9.19 -1.23 -18.15
N ASN A 343 -9.00 -1.82 -19.35
CA ASN A 343 -7.70 -1.86 -20.03
C ASN A 343 -7.11 -0.46 -20.24
N PHE A 344 -7.95 0.54 -20.46
CA PHE A 344 -7.50 1.92 -20.62
C PHE A 344 -6.67 2.40 -19.41
N LEU A 345 -7.00 1.96 -18.20
CA LEU A 345 -6.27 2.32 -16.97
C LEU A 345 -4.84 1.75 -16.91
N TYR A 346 -4.52 0.80 -17.78
CA TYR A 346 -3.17 0.22 -17.90
C TYR A 346 -2.36 0.84 -19.04
N THR A 347 -2.92 1.84 -19.75
CA THR A 347 -2.19 2.68 -20.69
C THR A 347 -1.62 3.91 -19.99
N HIS A 348 -0.58 4.53 -20.56
CA HIS A 348 -0.06 5.80 -20.06
C HIS A 348 -1.13 6.90 -20.02
N GLU A 349 -1.95 7.03 -21.09
CA GLU A 349 -3.05 8.01 -21.14
C GLU A 349 -4.10 7.77 -20.05
N GLY A 350 -4.46 6.51 -19.82
CA GLY A 350 -5.44 6.14 -18.80
C GLY A 350 -4.90 6.31 -17.39
N SER A 351 -3.63 5.96 -17.14
CA SER A 351 -2.94 6.21 -15.89
C SER A 351 -2.90 7.71 -15.59
N LEU A 352 -2.54 8.53 -16.58
CA LEU A 352 -2.52 9.99 -16.44
C LEU A 352 -3.91 10.55 -16.12
N LEU A 353 -4.95 10.13 -16.86
CA LEU A 353 -6.33 10.53 -16.59
C LEU A 353 -6.79 10.13 -15.18
N ALA A 354 -6.44 8.92 -14.77
CA ALA A 354 -6.82 8.38 -13.46
C ALA A 354 -6.07 9.02 -12.29
N GLN A 355 -4.85 9.50 -12.51
CA GLN A 355 -3.97 9.99 -11.46
C GLN A 355 -3.86 11.52 -11.41
N VAL A 356 -3.97 12.19 -12.54
CA VAL A 356 -3.71 13.64 -12.68
C VAL A 356 -4.93 14.37 -13.24
N GLY A 357 -5.70 13.73 -14.13
CA GLY A 357 -6.83 14.34 -14.82
C GLY A 357 -6.53 14.61 -16.29
N GLN A 358 -7.12 15.64 -16.86
CA GLN A 358 -7.07 15.95 -18.29
C GLN A 358 -6.22 17.20 -18.57
N GLU A 359 -5.43 17.14 -19.65
CA GLU A 359 -4.68 18.30 -20.14
C GLU A 359 -5.62 19.44 -20.51
N GLY A 360 -5.27 20.65 -20.09
CA GLY A 360 -6.07 21.86 -20.31
C GLY A 360 -7.15 22.12 -19.26
N ASP A 361 -7.50 21.11 -18.44
CA ASP A 361 -8.44 21.22 -17.33
C ASP A 361 -7.73 21.20 -15.98
N GLU A 362 -6.97 20.14 -15.68
CA GLU A 362 -6.26 19.98 -14.41
C GLU A 362 -4.75 20.23 -14.50
N TYR A 363 -4.14 19.93 -15.66
CA TYR A 363 -2.70 20.12 -15.87
C TYR A 363 -2.40 20.68 -17.27
N PHE A 364 -1.18 21.15 -17.46
CA PHE A 364 -0.64 21.57 -18.76
C PHE A 364 0.74 20.99 -19.00
N LEU A 365 1.09 20.81 -20.29
CA LEU A 365 2.42 20.37 -20.69
C LEU A 365 3.32 21.59 -20.91
N ASN A 366 4.55 21.50 -20.41
CA ASN A 366 5.63 22.45 -20.64
C ASN A 366 6.31 22.18 -21.99
N GLU A 367 7.07 23.16 -22.50
CA GLU A 367 7.82 23.04 -23.76
C GLU A 367 8.83 21.89 -23.77
N ASP A 368 9.33 21.48 -22.62
CA ASP A 368 10.27 20.38 -22.44
C ASP A 368 9.60 18.99 -22.28
N GLY A 369 8.26 18.94 -22.36
CA GLY A 369 7.47 17.72 -22.21
C GLY A 369 7.17 17.33 -20.74
N THR A 370 7.63 18.11 -19.77
CA THR A 370 7.18 17.99 -18.39
C THR A 370 5.76 18.57 -18.25
N TRP A 371 5.10 18.28 -17.14
CA TRP A 371 3.77 18.83 -16.87
C TRP A 371 3.71 19.52 -15.51
N ASP A 372 2.77 20.44 -15.34
CA ASP A 372 2.48 21.08 -14.07
C ASP A 372 0.98 21.26 -13.87
N TRP A 373 0.55 21.34 -12.60
CA TRP A 373 -0.83 21.60 -12.26
C TRP A 373 -1.30 22.97 -12.73
N MET A 374 -2.54 23.06 -13.18
CA MET A 374 -3.19 24.36 -13.49
C MET A 374 -3.67 25.10 -12.23
N ALA A 375 -3.77 24.40 -11.11
CA ALA A 375 -4.20 24.92 -9.82
C ALA A 375 -3.05 24.86 -8.79
N ASP A 376 -3.18 25.60 -7.69
CA ASP A 376 -2.29 25.45 -6.54
C ASP A 376 -2.50 24.10 -5.82
N LEU A 377 -1.52 23.67 -5.04
CA LEU A 377 -1.53 22.35 -4.39
C LEU A 377 -2.68 22.19 -3.36
N GLU A 378 -3.18 23.25 -2.78
CA GLU A 378 -4.34 23.20 -1.88
C GLU A 378 -5.60 22.86 -2.68
N THR A 379 -5.80 23.51 -3.82
CA THR A 379 -6.90 23.21 -4.74
C THR A 379 -6.75 21.80 -5.33
N VAL A 380 -5.53 21.39 -5.70
CA VAL A 380 -5.27 20.03 -6.17
C VAL A 380 -5.72 19.00 -5.13
N ALA A 381 -5.31 19.15 -3.89
CA ALA A 381 -5.64 18.19 -2.82
C ALA A 381 -7.14 18.17 -2.46
N ASN A 382 -7.82 19.32 -2.47
CA ASN A 382 -9.19 19.44 -1.98
C ASN A 382 -10.27 19.37 -3.08
N ASP A 383 -9.91 19.54 -4.36
CA ASP A 383 -10.86 19.53 -5.48
C ASP A 383 -10.40 18.61 -6.61
N VAL A 384 -9.18 18.77 -7.13
CA VAL A 384 -8.75 18.02 -8.33
C VAL A 384 -8.67 16.52 -8.05
N LEU A 385 -7.91 16.12 -7.03
CA LEU A 385 -7.75 14.70 -6.71
C LEU A 385 -9.09 14.02 -6.41
N PRO A 386 -9.92 14.54 -5.48
CA PRO A 386 -11.18 13.88 -5.15
C PRO A 386 -12.24 13.95 -6.26
N ASN A 387 -12.31 15.02 -7.06
CA ASN A 387 -13.42 15.24 -8.00
C ASN A 387 -13.09 15.00 -9.48
N SER A 388 -11.81 14.75 -9.82
CA SER A 388 -11.39 14.61 -11.24
C SER A 388 -10.57 13.36 -11.50
N THR A 389 -10.14 12.65 -10.47
CA THR A 389 -9.22 11.51 -10.57
C THR A 389 -9.70 10.31 -9.76
N LEU A 390 -8.96 9.21 -9.81
CA LEU A 390 -9.10 8.04 -8.96
C LEU A 390 -8.02 7.95 -7.88
N ALA A 391 -7.19 8.98 -7.74
CA ALA A 391 -6.02 8.98 -6.89
C ALA A 391 -6.32 9.09 -5.40
N ASP A 392 -7.51 9.60 -5.05
CA ASP A 392 -7.99 9.71 -3.68
C ASP A 392 -8.85 8.49 -3.30
N GLY A 393 -8.91 8.18 -2.00
CA GLY A 393 -9.69 7.07 -1.45
C GLY A 393 -9.07 5.69 -1.68
N GLY A 394 -9.88 4.71 -2.09
CA GLY A 394 -9.45 3.31 -2.27
C GLY A 394 -8.58 3.08 -3.51
N VAL A 395 -7.90 1.94 -3.54
CA VAL A 395 -6.98 1.58 -4.64
C VAL A 395 -7.77 1.17 -5.89
N ALA A 396 -7.65 1.95 -6.96
CA ALA A 396 -8.24 1.66 -8.26
C ALA A 396 -7.40 0.65 -9.07
N PRO A 397 -8.02 -0.11 -9.99
CA PRO A 397 -7.26 -0.90 -10.98
C PRO A 397 -6.48 0.03 -11.91
N GLY A 398 -5.36 -0.47 -12.45
CA GLY A 398 -4.56 0.29 -13.41
C GLY A 398 -3.08 0.37 -13.01
N VAL A 399 -2.32 1.21 -13.70
CA VAL A 399 -0.94 1.51 -13.37
C VAL A 399 -0.86 2.84 -12.63
N ILE A 400 -0.12 2.89 -11.54
CA ILE A 400 0.22 4.11 -10.82
C ILE A 400 1.67 4.45 -11.16
N GLU A 401 1.86 5.38 -12.09
CA GLU A 401 3.18 5.77 -12.55
C GLU A 401 3.86 6.70 -11.56
N LEU A 402 5.12 6.42 -11.26
CA LEU A 402 5.95 7.21 -10.37
C LEU A 402 6.04 8.68 -10.78
N ALA A 403 6.13 8.96 -12.08
CA ALA A 403 6.27 10.31 -12.61
C ALA A 403 5.10 11.23 -12.21
N PHE A 404 3.91 10.67 -12.00
CA PHE A 404 2.75 11.45 -11.55
C PHE A 404 2.83 11.71 -10.06
N GLN A 405 3.13 10.72 -9.26
CA GLN A 405 3.15 10.83 -7.81
C GLN A 405 4.19 11.81 -7.26
N GLN A 406 5.26 12.05 -7.97
CA GLN A 406 6.27 13.04 -7.58
C GLN A 406 5.74 14.49 -7.55
N LYS A 407 4.59 14.76 -8.14
CA LYS A 407 3.97 16.09 -8.19
C LYS A 407 2.65 16.23 -7.41
N TYR A 408 2.23 15.19 -6.72
CA TYR A 408 0.94 15.18 -6.03
C TYR A 408 0.83 16.13 -4.85
N THR A 409 1.93 16.43 -4.22
CA THR A 409 1.87 16.92 -2.87
C THR A 409 2.91 18.00 -2.63
N ASP A 410 2.88 18.51 -1.42
CA ASP A 410 3.86 19.45 -0.92
C ASP A 410 5.30 18.97 -1.15
N THR A 411 6.23 19.89 -1.06
CA THR A 411 7.66 19.63 -1.25
C THR A 411 8.23 18.60 -0.27
N THR A 412 7.56 18.39 0.87
CA THR A 412 7.98 17.41 1.89
C THR A 412 7.72 15.99 1.40
N THR A 413 6.52 15.70 0.93
CA THR A 413 6.15 14.37 0.39
C THR A 413 6.93 14.06 -0.89
N THR A 414 7.09 15.03 -1.78
CA THR A 414 7.95 14.88 -2.97
C THR A 414 9.38 14.53 -2.57
N GLY A 415 9.92 15.21 -1.55
CA GLY A 415 11.24 14.91 -1.00
C GLY A 415 11.34 13.51 -0.41
N MET A 416 10.31 13.06 0.31
CA MET A 416 10.24 11.70 0.85
C MET A 416 10.24 10.64 -0.25
N ILE A 417 9.42 10.79 -1.28
CA ILE A 417 9.39 9.87 -2.42
C ILE A 417 10.78 9.78 -3.06
N ALA A 418 11.45 10.90 -3.27
CA ALA A 418 12.81 10.92 -3.82
C ALA A 418 13.82 10.16 -2.93
N GLU A 419 13.67 10.24 -1.60
CA GLU A 419 14.49 9.46 -0.68
C GLU A 419 14.15 7.96 -0.73
N MET A 420 12.86 7.59 -0.77
CA MET A 420 12.41 6.20 -0.86
C MET A 420 12.94 5.49 -2.11
N LEU A 421 12.99 6.21 -3.23
CA LEU A 421 13.48 5.66 -4.50
C LEU A 421 14.95 5.23 -4.46
N LYS A 422 15.77 5.80 -3.57
CA LYS A 422 17.18 5.41 -3.42
C LYS A 422 17.37 3.96 -2.97
N SER A 423 16.38 3.39 -2.29
CA SER A 423 16.42 1.98 -1.83
C SER A 423 15.84 0.98 -2.84
N ARG A 424 15.12 1.46 -3.87
CA ARG A 424 14.34 0.61 -4.79
C ARG A 424 15.18 -0.47 -5.49
N GLU A 425 16.38 -0.14 -5.92
CA GLU A 425 17.27 -1.09 -6.62
C GLU A 425 17.70 -2.29 -5.76
N PHE A 426 17.64 -2.13 -4.44
CA PHE A 426 18.03 -3.15 -3.46
C PHE A 426 16.86 -4.00 -2.98
N THR A 427 15.61 -3.60 -3.25
CA THR A 427 14.43 -4.30 -2.75
C THR A 427 14.21 -5.63 -3.47
N ARG A 428 13.81 -6.64 -2.69
CA ARG A 428 13.41 -7.96 -3.18
C ARG A 428 12.21 -8.44 -2.38
N MET A 429 11.22 -8.97 -3.08
CA MET A 429 10.14 -9.69 -2.40
C MET A 429 10.67 -10.99 -1.81
N PRO A 430 10.49 -11.22 -0.50
CA PRO A 430 10.97 -12.45 0.13
C PRO A 430 10.24 -13.70 -0.42
N MET A 431 8.95 -13.57 -0.70
CA MET A 431 8.09 -14.64 -1.18
C MET A 431 7.24 -14.16 -2.35
N PRO A 432 6.91 -15.00 -3.33
CA PRO A 432 5.99 -14.62 -4.39
C PRO A 432 4.59 -14.35 -3.84
N LEU A 433 3.88 -13.43 -4.50
CA LEU A 433 2.48 -13.13 -4.18
C LEU A 433 1.58 -14.14 -4.89
N VAL A 434 1.16 -15.19 -4.18
CA VAL A 434 0.35 -16.30 -4.72
C VAL A 434 -0.99 -16.42 -4.00
N PHE A 435 -1.94 -17.16 -4.60
CA PHE A 435 -3.15 -17.60 -3.93
C PHE A 435 -2.92 -18.99 -3.32
N LEU A 436 -3.18 -19.10 -2.03
CA LEU A 436 -3.14 -20.38 -1.32
C LEU A 436 -4.49 -21.09 -1.41
N SER A 437 -4.51 -22.42 -1.26
CA SER A 437 -5.76 -23.14 -1.00
C SER A 437 -6.37 -22.70 0.34
N ALA A 438 -7.68 -22.82 0.50
CA ALA A 438 -8.35 -22.48 1.76
C ALA A 438 -7.82 -23.31 2.95
N GLU A 439 -7.47 -24.58 2.71
CA GLU A 439 -6.91 -25.46 3.71
C GLU A 439 -5.50 -25.01 4.14
N ASP A 440 -4.64 -24.74 3.16
CA ASP A 440 -3.27 -24.31 3.43
C ASP A 440 -3.22 -22.92 4.08
N GLU A 441 -4.05 -21.96 3.61
CA GLU A 441 -4.15 -20.63 4.21
C GLU A 441 -4.58 -20.70 5.69
N LYS A 442 -5.64 -21.50 5.98
CA LYS A 442 -6.07 -21.73 7.35
C LYS A 442 -4.97 -22.38 8.19
N ARG A 443 -4.28 -23.37 7.63
CA ARG A 443 -3.21 -24.06 8.36
C ARG A 443 -2.02 -23.14 8.62
N ILE A 444 -1.63 -22.31 7.66
CA ILE A 444 -0.58 -21.29 7.83
C ILE A 444 -0.97 -20.31 8.94
N ALA A 445 -2.21 -19.81 8.94
CA ALA A 445 -2.69 -18.90 10.00
C ALA A 445 -2.61 -19.54 11.39
N GLU A 446 -2.97 -20.83 11.54
CA GLU A 446 -2.82 -21.58 12.79
C GLU A 446 -1.37 -21.73 13.23
N LEU A 447 -0.45 -22.01 12.27
CA LEU A 447 0.99 -22.12 12.55
C LEU A 447 1.57 -20.76 12.93
N GLN A 448 1.25 -19.72 12.16
CA GLN A 448 1.72 -18.37 12.42
C GLN A 448 1.29 -17.86 13.80
N SER A 449 0.05 -18.11 14.20
CA SER A 449 -0.44 -17.71 15.54
C SER A 449 0.34 -18.34 16.71
N ARG A 450 1.04 -19.44 16.47
CA ARG A 450 1.89 -20.12 17.49
C ARG A 450 3.37 -19.77 17.35
N ILE A 451 3.84 -19.54 16.14
CA ILE A 451 5.26 -19.27 15.86
C ILE A 451 5.59 -17.81 16.14
N ALA A 452 4.87 -16.87 15.54
CA ALA A 452 5.25 -15.46 15.54
C ALA A 452 5.32 -14.85 16.95
N PRO A 453 4.28 -14.91 17.80
CA PRO A 453 4.34 -14.26 19.11
C PRO A 453 5.43 -14.86 20.01
N TRP A 454 5.64 -16.17 19.89
CA TRP A 454 6.68 -16.84 20.65
C TRP A 454 8.08 -16.49 20.15
N ALA A 455 8.30 -16.50 18.84
CA ALA A 455 9.59 -16.14 18.25
C ALA A 455 9.97 -14.70 18.58
N GLU A 456 9.03 -13.76 18.45
CA GLU A 456 9.24 -12.35 18.79
C GLU A 456 9.59 -12.18 20.29
N GLN A 457 8.88 -12.86 21.16
CA GLN A 457 9.18 -12.84 22.60
C GLN A 457 10.59 -13.37 22.89
N GLN A 458 10.97 -14.48 22.26
CA GLN A 458 12.31 -15.05 22.49
C GLN A 458 13.41 -14.15 21.91
N MET A 459 13.20 -13.61 20.70
CA MET A 459 14.15 -12.67 20.08
C MET A 459 14.28 -11.39 20.91
N ALA A 460 13.18 -10.83 21.41
CA ALA A 460 13.22 -9.69 22.32
C ALA A 460 14.01 -10.01 23.61
N ALA A 461 13.81 -11.20 24.19
CA ALA A 461 14.56 -11.63 25.38
C ALA A 461 16.07 -11.80 25.10
N PHE A 462 16.45 -12.22 23.90
CA PHE A 462 17.87 -12.22 23.48
C PHE A 462 18.41 -10.80 23.35
N VAL A 463 17.65 -9.89 22.72
CA VAL A 463 18.07 -8.50 22.54
C VAL A 463 18.20 -7.77 23.87
N THR A 464 17.24 -7.92 24.79
CA THR A 464 17.28 -7.27 26.11
C THR A 464 18.29 -7.88 27.08
N GLY A 465 18.77 -9.09 26.78
CA GLY A 465 19.67 -9.83 27.66
C GLY A 465 18.95 -10.61 28.76
N ASP A 466 17.61 -10.64 28.79
CA ASP A 466 16.83 -11.48 29.71
C ASP A 466 17.13 -12.97 29.50
N THR A 467 17.52 -13.34 28.28
CA THR A 467 18.06 -14.65 27.93
C THR A 467 19.43 -14.48 27.27
N PRO A 468 20.54 -14.99 27.85
CA PRO A 468 21.83 -14.91 27.19
C PRO A 468 21.87 -15.72 25.89
N ILE A 469 22.52 -15.21 24.85
CA ILE A 469 22.74 -15.94 23.59
C ILE A 469 23.91 -16.92 23.77
N THR A 470 23.61 -18.17 24.05
CA THR A 470 24.55 -19.29 24.19
C THR A 470 24.19 -20.41 23.22
N ASP A 471 25.04 -21.41 23.06
CA ASP A 471 24.71 -22.58 22.24
C ASP A 471 23.49 -23.34 22.79
N GLU A 472 23.35 -23.41 24.13
CA GLU A 472 22.22 -24.06 24.77
C GLU A 472 20.90 -23.30 24.50
N SER A 473 20.87 -21.98 24.76
CA SER A 473 19.69 -21.17 24.55
C SER A 473 19.31 -21.07 23.07
N TRP A 474 20.29 -21.02 22.16
CA TRP A 474 20.08 -21.06 20.74
C TRP A 474 19.47 -22.38 20.25
N THR A 475 20.02 -23.52 20.74
CA THR A 475 19.44 -24.84 20.46
C THR A 475 18.01 -24.96 20.98
N ALA A 476 17.73 -24.43 22.17
CA ALA A 476 16.37 -24.41 22.72
C ALA A 476 15.41 -23.55 21.87
N PHE A 477 15.89 -22.42 21.37
CA PHE A 477 15.12 -21.55 20.47
C PHE A 477 14.78 -22.26 19.15
N THR A 478 15.76 -22.85 18.48
CA THR A 478 15.53 -23.56 17.21
C THR A 478 14.60 -24.77 17.39
N ALA A 479 14.80 -25.57 18.43
CA ALA A 479 13.88 -26.67 18.76
C ALA A 479 12.46 -26.17 19.12
N GLY A 480 12.38 -25.01 19.74
CA GLY A 480 11.11 -24.32 20.01
C GLY A 480 10.33 -23.93 18.76
N LEU A 481 11.02 -23.48 17.70
CA LEU A 481 10.42 -23.19 16.39
C LEU A 481 9.89 -24.46 15.71
N GLU A 482 10.70 -25.52 15.70
CA GLU A 482 10.34 -26.83 15.14
C GLU A 482 9.09 -27.40 15.83
N SER A 483 9.07 -27.39 17.16
CA SER A 483 7.94 -27.89 17.95
C SER A 483 6.62 -27.13 17.72
N ARG A 484 6.68 -25.89 17.19
CA ARG A 484 5.54 -25.06 16.83
C ARG A 484 5.11 -25.18 15.38
N GLY A 485 5.87 -25.95 14.58
CA GLY A 485 5.54 -26.32 13.23
C GLY A 485 6.17 -25.45 12.15
N LEU A 486 7.35 -24.85 12.38
CA LEU A 486 8.05 -24.07 11.36
C LEU A 486 8.34 -24.90 10.10
N ASP A 487 8.78 -26.15 10.24
CA ASP A 487 9.05 -27.03 9.08
C ASP A 487 7.77 -27.38 8.30
N GLU A 488 6.64 -27.54 9.01
CA GLU A 488 5.34 -27.73 8.36
C GLU A 488 4.94 -26.47 7.55
N MET A 489 5.14 -25.28 8.12
CA MET A 489 4.86 -24.03 7.44
C MET A 489 5.70 -23.85 6.18
N ILE A 490 7.01 -24.12 6.25
CA ILE A 490 7.93 -24.16 5.11
C ILE A 490 7.42 -25.14 4.05
N GLY A 491 7.07 -26.37 4.45
CA GLY A 491 6.57 -27.40 3.54
C GLY A 491 5.25 -27.03 2.84
N ILE A 492 4.37 -26.27 3.50
CA ILE A 492 3.15 -25.77 2.88
C ILE A 492 3.49 -24.72 1.83
N TRP A 493 4.29 -23.72 2.16
CA TRP A 493 4.70 -22.68 1.21
C TRP A 493 5.50 -23.22 0.02
N GLN A 494 6.29 -24.28 0.22
CA GLN A 494 7.05 -24.89 -0.87
C GLN A 494 6.16 -25.44 -1.99
N LYS A 495 4.88 -25.74 -1.74
CA LYS A 495 3.93 -26.18 -2.78
C LYS A 495 3.65 -25.08 -3.81
N TYR A 496 3.86 -23.82 -3.45
CA TYR A 496 3.50 -22.61 -4.19
C TYR A 496 4.71 -21.88 -4.76
N VAL A 497 5.91 -22.40 -4.56
CA VAL A 497 7.18 -21.82 -5.06
C VAL A 497 7.86 -22.82 -5.97
N HIS A 498 8.20 -22.38 -7.20
CA HIS A 498 8.73 -23.26 -8.27
C HIS A 498 10.07 -22.78 -8.82
#